data_d6ad46b67fc171a96274725b56102eb6
#
_entry.id   d6ad46b67fc171a96274725b56102eb6
#
_cell.length_a   1.000
_cell.length_b   1.000
_cell.length_c   1.000
_cell.angle_alpha   90.00
_cell.angle_beta   90.00
_cell.angle_gamma   90.00
#
_symmetry.space_group_name_H-M   'P 1'
#
loop_
_entity.id
_entity.type
_entity.pdbx_description
1 polymer ?
#
loop_
_entity_poly.entity_id
_entity_poly.type
_entity_poly.pdbx_seq_one_letter_code
_entity_poly.pdbx_strand_id
1 'polypeptide(L)'
;KLQNVEEIAGHGIHAQFAGKDVFVGNEKLMNKQNISYEKCDAIGTIIYVAIDGKFAGSLVISDEIKEGAKEAISDMKHVGVRKTVMLSGDQKEIVEKVANELGIDEYHAQLLPADKVERVEKLLEQKNEKDKVAFVGDGINDAPVLTRADIGIAMGSMGSDAAIEAADVVLMDDDVTKIASVVKISRKTLSIVKQNIVFALGVKALVLILGAFGVANMWEAVFADVGV
;
A
#
# COMPACT_ATOMS: atom_id res chain seq x y z
N LYS A 1 21.83 -13.47 -33.43
CA LYS A 1 20.94 -14.44 -32.79
C LYS A 1 21.67 -15.08 -31.63
N LEU A 2 20.99 -15.26 -30.49
CA LEU A 2 21.50 -16.03 -29.36
C LEU A 2 21.61 -17.50 -29.78
N GLN A 3 22.73 -18.12 -29.41
CA GLN A 3 23.02 -19.54 -29.63
C GLN A 3 23.58 -20.14 -28.36
N ASN A 4 23.47 -21.45 -28.19
CA ASN A 4 24.08 -22.23 -27.09
C ASN A 4 23.76 -21.60 -25.68
N VAL A 5 22.49 -21.34 -25.42
CA VAL A 5 22.06 -20.78 -24.12
C VAL A 5 22.06 -21.91 -23.09
N GLU A 6 22.91 -21.78 -22.07
CA GLU A 6 23.03 -22.73 -20.95
C GLU A 6 22.74 -21.98 -19.64
N GLU A 7 21.78 -22.48 -18.86
CA GLU A 7 21.51 -21.97 -17.53
C GLU A 7 22.39 -22.66 -16.50
N ILE A 8 23.12 -21.87 -15.72
CA ILE A 8 23.97 -22.35 -14.63
C ILE A 8 23.21 -22.10 -13.34
N ALA A 9 22.53 -23.12 -12.82
CA ALA A 9 21.64 -23.03 -11.68
C ALA A 9 22.28 -22.29 -10.50
N GLY A 10 21.57 -21.24 -10.02
CA GLY A 10 21.99 -20.38 -8.91
C GLY A 10 23.17 -19.43 -9.20
N HIS A 11 23.61 -19.33 -10.47
CA HIS A 11 24.73 -18.49 -10.88
C HIS A 11 24.35 -17.49 -11.98
N GLY A 12 23.63 -17.95 -13.02
CA GLY A 12 23.27 -17.14 -14.17
C GLY A 12 23.24 -17.94 -15.47
N ILE A 13 23.51 -17.28 -16.57
CA ILE A 13 23.38 -17.79 -17.92
C ILE A 13 24.71 -17.62 -18.68
N HIS A 14 25.08 -18.62 -19.44
CA HIS A 14 26.09 -18.56 -20.49
C HIS A 14 25.40 -18.64 -21.85
N ALA A 15 25.80 -17.83 -22.80
CA ALA A 15 25.23 -17.83 -24.16
C ALA A 15 26.29 -17.36 -25.17
N GLN A 16 26.11 -17.74 -26.42
CA GLN A 16 26.88 -17.16 -27.54
C GLN A 16 26.04 -16.12 -28.27
N PHE A 17 26.57 -14.92 -28.41
CA PHE A 17 25.96 -13.81 -29.15
C PHE A 17 26.96 -13.22 -30.14
N ALA A 18 26.57 -13.22 -31.42
CA ALA A 18 27.42 -12.70 -32.50
C ALA A 18 28.86 -13.30 -32.53
N GLY A 19 29.01 -14.59 -32.18
CA GLY A 19 30.30 -15.29 -32.14
C GLY A 19 31.14 -15.02 -30.89
N LYS A 20 30.60 -14.33 -29.91
CA LYS A 20 31.23 -14.03 -28.60
C LYS A 20 30.58 -14.84 -27.50
N ASP A 21 31.37 -15.30 -26.55
CA ASP A 21 30.86 -15.90 -25.32
C ASP A 21 30.42 -14.83 -24.35
N VAL A 22 29.16 -14.93 -23.89
CA VAL A 22 28.55 -13.95 -22.98
C VAL A 22 28.10 -14.66 -21.72
N PHE A 23 28.57 -14.19 -20.58
CA PHE A 23 28.17 -14.62 -19.23
C PHE A 23 27.37 -13.54 -18.56
N VAL A 24 26.16 -13.87 -18.07
CA VAL A 24 25.26 -12.95 -17.39
C VAL A 24 24.79 -13.60 -16.10
N GLY A 25 25.14 -13.02 -14.95
CA GLY A 25 24.77 -13.61 -13.66
C GLY A 25 25.33 -12.88 -12.44
N ASN A 26 25.31 -13.57 -11.31
CA ASN A 26 25.77 -13.02 -10.03
C ASN A 26 27.29 -13.11 -9.83
N GLU A 27 27.80 -12.62 -8.70
CA GLU A 27 29.21 -12.70 -8.33
C GLU A 27 29.77 -14.13 -8.36
N LYS A 28 28.94 -15.14 -8.01
CA LYS A 28 29.36 -16.53 -8.02
C LYS A 28 29.69 -17.01 -9.43
N LEU A 29 28.97 -16.52 -10.47
CA LEU A 29 29.25 -16.80 -11.86
C LEU A 29 30.60 -16.21 -12.27
N MET A 30 30.84 -14.95 -11.94
CA MET A 30 32.12 -14.27 -12.26
C MET A 30 33.30 -14.99 -11.62
N ASN A 31 33.19 -15.37 -10.35
CA ASN A 31 34.21 -16.14 -9.61
C ASN A 31 34.41 -17.50 -10.18
N LYS A 32 33.36 -18.24 -10.55
CA LYS A 32 33.45 -19.58 -11.15
C LYS A 32 34.17 -19.57 -12.50
N GLN A 33 34.00 -18.49 -13.27
CA GLN A 33 34.65 -18.30 -14.56
C GLN A 33 36.02 -17.62 -14.45
N ASN A 34 36.52 -17.34 -13.24
CA ASN A 34 37.76 -16.61 -12.99
C ASN A 34 37.82 -15.23 -13.69
N ILE A 35 36.65 -14.57 -13.82
CA ILE A 35 36.54 -13.24 -14.41
C ILE A 35 36.73 -12.19 -13.33
N SER A 36 37.74 -11.33 -13.48
CA SER A 36 37.91 -10.16 -12.61
C SER A 36 36.83 -9.15 -12.92
N TYR A 37 36.11 -8.70 -11.91
CA TYR A 37 35.01 -7.72 -12.04
C TYR A 37 35.15 -6.61 -11.00
N GLU A 38 34.55 -5.49 -11.30
CA GLU A 38 34.41 -4.36 -10.36
C GLU A 38 33.13 -4.58 -9.55
N LYS A 39 33.27 -4.58 -8.21
CA LYS A 39 32.15 -4.78 -7.32
C LYS A 39 31.24 -3.55 -7.36
N CYS A 40 29.94 -3.80 -7.60
CA CYS A 40 28.92 -2.76 -7.56
C CYS A 40 28.30 -2.71 -6.16
N ASP A 41 28.36 -1.55 -5.49
CA ASP A 41 27.78 -1.34 -4.15
C ASP A 41 26.35 -0.76 -4.20
N ALA A 42 25.68 -0.82 -5.36
CA ALA A 42 24.32 -0.35 -5.50
C ALA A 42 23.32 -1.27 -4.77
N ILE A 43 22.25 -0.67 -4.25
CA ILE A 43 21.17 -1.41 -3.60
C ILE A 43 20.24 -1.97 -4.68
N GLY A 44 20.08 -3.31 -4.72
CA GLY A 44 19.25 -4.01 -5.69
C GLY A 44 19.82 -5.37 -6.06
N THR A 45 19.20 -6.02 -7.04
CA THR A 45 19.75 -7.26 -7.64
C THR A 45 20.82 -6.88 -8.66
N ILE A 46 22.07 -7.21 -8.37
CA ILE A 46 23.19 -6.88 -9.24
C ILE A 46 23.44 -8.07 -10.17
N ILE A 47 23.44 -7.79 -11.46
CA ILE A 47 23.75 -8.74 -12.52
C ILE A 47 25.04 -8.28 -13.20
N TYR A 48 26.06 -9.11 -13.18
CA TYR A 48 27.33 -8.87 -13.85
C TYR A 48 27.31 -9.47 -15.24
N VAL A 49 27.88 -8.75 -16.20
CA VAL A 49 27.98 -9.16 -17.60
C VAL A 49 29.44 -9.24 -17.97
N ALA A 50 29.83 -10.37 -18.57
CA ALA A 50 31.16 -10.57 -19.14
C ALA A 50 31.07 -11.07 -20.57
N ILE A 51 32.00 -10.61 -21.43
CA ILE A 51 32.10 -10.96 -22.85
C ILE A 51 33.50 -11.45 -23.12
N ASP A 52 33.61 -12.63 -23.73
CA ASP A 52 34.90 -13.29 -24.05
C ASP A 52 35.84 -13.34 -22.84
N GLY A 53 35.29 -13.67 -21.64
CA GLY A 53 36.06 -13.80 -20.41
C GLY A 53 36.47 -12.45 -19.77
N LYS A 54 36.02 -11.29 -20.30
CA LYS A 54 36.34 -9.98 -19.75
C LYS A 54 35.06 -9.32 -19.19
N PHE A 55 35.15 -8.72 -18.03
CA PHE A 55 34.06 -7.94 -17.44
C PHE A 55 33.67 -6.80 -18.37
N ALA A 56 32.40 -6.71 -18.68
CA ALA A 56 31.83 -5.70 -19.57
C ALA A 56 31.04 -4.63 -18.79
N GLY A 57 30.48 -4.98 -17.64
CA GLY A 57 29.71 -4.07 -16.79
C GLY A 57 28.73 -4.79 -15.88
N SER A 58 28.02 -4.02 -15.07
CA SER A 58 26.95 -4.54 -14.20
C SER A 58 25.62 -3.87 -14.52
N LEU A 59 24.54 -4.61 -14.35
CA LEU A 59 23.16 -4.13 -14.38
C LEU A 59 22.62 -4.21 -12.96
N VAL A 60 21.96 -3.15 -12.51
CA VAL A 60 21.31 -3.13 -11.20
C VAL A 60 19.80 -3.11 -11.46
N ILE A 61 19.11 -4.14 -10.96
CA ILE A 61 17.66 -4.20 -10.96
C ILE A 61 17.21 -3.81 -9.56
N SER A 62 16.50 -2.71 -9.46
CA SER A 62 15.89 -2.24 -8.21
C SER A 62 14.47 -1.82 -8.48
N ASP A 63 13.61 -2.02 -7.49
CA ASP A 63 12.27 -1.49 -7.53
C ASP A 63 12.32 0.03 -7.45
N GLU A 64 11.47 0.69 -8.21
CA GLU A 64 11.29 2.13 -8.16
C GLU A 64 10.03 2.47 -7.34
N ILE A 65 10.14 3.55 -6.57
CA ILE A 65 8.99 4.10 -5.87
C ILE A 65 8.00 4.61 -6.91
N LYS A 66 6.74 4.20 -6.79
CA LYS A 66 5.68 4.66 -7.72
C LYS A 66 5.60 6.18 -7.74
N GLU A 67 5.39 6.72 -8.94
CA GLU A 67 5.15 8.15 -9.12
C GLU A 67 3.95 8.60 -8.27
N GLY A 68 4.05 9.75 -7.62
CA GLY A 68 3.02 10.27 -6.72
C GLY A 68 2.99 9.65 -5.32
N ALA A 69 3.83 8.64 -4.99
CA ALA A 69 3.79 8.00 -3.67
C ALA A 69 4.17 8.96 -2.53
N LYS A 70 5.14 9.84 -2.77
CA LYS A 70 5.56 10.85 -1.78
C LYS A 70 4.48 11.89 -1.53
N GLU A 71 3.83 12.36 -2.60
CA GLU A 71 2.68 13.26 -2.55
C GLU A 71 1.52 12.61 -1.82
N ALA A 72 1.25 11.33 -2.08
CA ALA A 72 0.20 10.57 -1.41
C ALA A 72 0.40 10.51 0.12
N ILE A 73 1.64 10.24 0.59
CA ILE A 73 1.96 10.24 2.02
C ILE A 73 1.78 11.64 2.61
N SER A 74 2.23 12.68 1.92
CA SER A 74 2.03 14.07 2.34
C SER A 74 0.54 14.43 2.44
N ASP A 75 -0.25 14.07 1.42
CA ASP A 75 -1.69 14.33 1.37
C ASP A 75 -2.46 13.58 2.47
N MET A 76 -2.07 12.35 2.77
CA MET A 76 -2.62 11.61 3.90
C MET A 76 -2.40 12.35 5.23
N LYS A 77 -1.19 12.88 5.46
CA LYS A 77 -0.90 13.70 6.65
C LYS A 77 -1.74 14.99 6.68
N HIS A 78 -1.91 15.65 5.54
CA HIS A 78 -2.75 16.86 5.44
C HIS A 78 -4.24 16.58 5.72
N VAL A 79 -4.77 15.43 5.33
CA VAL A 79 -6.13 15.04 5.69
C VAL A 79 -6.27 14.47 7.10
N GLY A 80 -5.20 14.50 7.90
CA GLY A 80 -5.19 14.21 9.32
C GLY A 80 -4.92 12.72 9.65
N VAL A 81 -4.23 11.99 8.78
CA VAL A 81 -3.56 10.75 9.17
C VAL A 81 -2.41 11.12 10.09
N ARG A 82 -2.42 10.59 11.31
CA ARG A 82 -1.47 11.00 12.36
C ARG A 82 -0.16 10.25 12.31
N LYS A 83 -0.17 9.02 11.82
CA LYS A 83 0.99 8.16 11.75
C LYS A 83 0.90 7.27 10.51
N THR A 84 2.01 7.17 9.80
CA THR A 84 2.19 6.26 8.66
C THR A 84 3.21 5.19 9.04
N VAL A 85 2.89 3.92 8.75
CA VAL A 85 3.74 2.77 9.08
C VAL A 85 3.91 1.92 7.83
N MET A 86 5.15 1.55 7.51
CA MET A 86 5.48 0.64 6.41
C MET A 86 5.79 -0.75 6.95
N LEU A 87 5.11 -1.77 6.41
CA LEU A 87 5.35 -3.18 6.72
C LEU A 87 5.81 -3.90 5.45
N SER A 88 7.08 -4.32 5.40
CA SER A 88 7.65 -4.97 4.22
C SER A 88 8.38 -6.26 4.56
N GLY A 89 8.37 -7.21 3.61
CA GLY A 89 9.21 -8.42 3.65
C GLY A 89 10.65 -8.19 3.18
N ASP A 90 10.95 -7.02 2.60
CA ASP A 90 12.25 -6.70 2.02
C ASP A 90 13.34 -6.48 3.08
N GLN A 91 14.58 -6.41 2.60
CA GLN A 91 15.74 -6.16 3.44
C GLN A 91 15.65 -4.78 4.10
N LYS A 92 16.19 -4.69 5.31
CA LYS A 92 16.10 -3.50 6.16
C LYS A 92 16.62 -2.24 5.46
N GLU A 93 17.74 -2.34 4.76
CA GLU A 93 18.38 -1.23 4.08
C GLU A 93 17.51 -0.63 2.97
N ILE A 94 16.77 -1.48 2.26
CA ILE A 94 15.84 -1.07 1.21
C ILE A 94 14.64 -0.36 1.84
N VAL A 95 14.03 -0.98 2.85
CA VAL A 95 12.83 -0.45 3.52
C VAL A 95 13.14 0.88 4.20
N GLU A 96 14.29 1.00 4.85
CA GLU A 96 14.74 2.23 5.50
C GLU A 96 14.93 3.37 4.50
N LYS A 97 15.58 3.10 3.36
CA LYS A 97 15.75 4.07 2.28
C LYS A 97 14.41 4.57 1.76
N VAL A 98 13.50 3.65 1.43
CA VAL A 98 12.16 3.97 0.89
C VAL A 98 11.33 4.74 1.92
N ALA A 99 11.32 4.31 3.18
CA ALA A 99 10.58 4.97 4.24
C ALA A 99 11.06 6.42 4.46
N ASN A 100 12.37 6.63 4.47
CA ASN A 100 12.96 7.96 4.60
C ASN A 100 12.63 8.86 3.40
N GLU A 101 12.70 8.33 2.18
CA GLU A 101 12.40 9.08 0.95
C GLU A 101 10.94 9.51 0.87
N LEU A 102 10.02 8.63 1.30
CA LEU A 102 8.58 8.88 1.35
C LEU A 102 8.16 9.71 2.57
N GLY A 103 9.00 9.84 3.59
CA GLY A 103 8.66 10.51 4.84
C GLY A 103 7.67 9.72 5.70
N ILE A 104 7.80 8.39 5.73
CA ILE A 104 7.03 7.47 6.57
C ILE A 104 7.55 7.54 8.01
N ASP A 105 6.63 7.54 8.98
CA ASP A 105 6.98 7.80 10.39
C ASP A 105 7.60 6.58 11.09
N GLU A 106 7.22 5.36 10.68
CA GLU A 106 7.73 4.10 11.25
C GLU A 106 7.79 3.03 10.17
N TYR A 107 8.80 2.17 10.22
CA TYR A 107 8.91 1.04 9.29
C TYR A 107 9.34 -0.24 9.98
N HIS A 108 8.90 -1.37 9.43
CA HIS A 108 9.32 -2.71 9.81
C HIS A 108 9.69 -3.50 8.57
N ALA A 109 10.85 -4.10 8.58
CA ALA A 109 11.44 -4.84 7.47
C ALA A 109 11.51 -6.34 7.77
N GLN A 110 11.77 -7.15 6.75
CA GLN A 110 11.99 -8.61 6.84
C GLN A 110 10.82 -9.35 7.50
N LEU A 111 9.58 -8.84 7.32
CA LEU A 111 8.39 -9.43 7.89
C LEU A 111 7.86 -10.59 7.03
N LEU A 112 7.55 -11.70 7.68
CA LEU A 112 6.71 -12.73 7.10
C LEU A 112 5.23 -12.31 7.17
N PRO A 113 4.33 -12.94 6.39
CA PRO A 113 2.90 -12.59 6.43
C PRO A 113 2.29 -12.62 7.83
N ALA A 114 2.66 -13.60 8.67
CA ALA A 114 2.21 -13.68 10.05
C ALA A 114 2.71 -12.51 10.93
N ASP A 115 3.95 -12.07 10.69
CA ASP A 115 4.54 -10.95 11.43
C ASP A 115 3.83 -9.63 11.10
N LYS A 116 3.36 -9.46 9.84
CA LYS A 116 2.55 -8.30 9.46
C LYS A 116 1.24 -8.24 10.25
N VAL A 117 0.56 -9.38 10.41
CA VAL A 117 -0.67 -9.47 11.21
C VAL A 117 -0.40 -9.07 12.66
N GLU A 118 0.63 -9.63 13.28
CA GLU A 118 1.02 -9.30 14.66
C GLU A 118 1.34 -7.81 14.84
N ARG A 119 1.97 -7.20 13.84
CA ARG A 119 2.26 -5.74 13.86
C ARG A 119 1.00 -4.91 13.81
N VAL A 120 0.05 -5.27 12.96
CA VAL A 120 -1.25 -4.59 12.90
C VAL A 120 -2.02 -4.76 14.21
N GLU A 121 -2.01 -5.94 14.83
CA GLU A 121 -2.63 -6.17 16.13
C GLU A 121 -2.02 -5.27 17.22
N LYS A 122 -0.70 -5.15 17.27
CA LYS A 122 -0.02 -4.21 18.18
C LYS A 122 -0.43 -2.75 17.94
N LEU A 123 -0.59 -2.34 16.70
CA LEU A 123 -1.08 -1.00 16.37
C LEU A 123 -2.53 -0.78 16.82
N LEU A 124 -3.38 -1.82 16.69
CA LEU A 124 -4.77 -1.80 17.16
C LEU A 124 -4.85 -1.70 18.69
N GLU A 125 -3.96 -2.36 19.42
CA GLU A 125 -3.89 -2.28 20.89
C GLU A 125 -3.39 -0.92 21.39
N GLN A 126 -2.46 -0.30 20.65
CA GLN A 126 -1.82 0.97 21.03
C GLN A 126 -2.61 2.21 20.64
N LYS A 127 -3.61 2.08 19.76
CA LYS A 127 -4.41 3.22 19.30
C LYS A 127 -5.33 3.74 20.40
N ASN A 128 -5.71 5.03 20.31
CA ASN A 128 -6.79 5.54 21.14
C ASN A 128 -8.15 5.02 20.63
N GLU A 129 -9.18 5.03 21.49
CA GLU A 129 -10.54 4.55 21.14
C GLU A 129 -11.14 5.21 19.90
N LYS A 130 -10.83 6.48 19.65
CA LYS A 130 -11.34 7.25 18.51
C LYS A 130 -10.54 7.06 17.23
N ASP A 131 -9.38 6.42 17.31
CA ASP A 131 -8.51 6.20 16.16
C ASP A 131 -8.88 4.94 15.42
N LYS A 132 -8.56 4.93 14.13
CA LYS A 132 -8.72 3.79 13.26
C LYS A 132 -7.39 3.47 12.58
N VAL A 133 -7.08 2.18 12.51
CA VAL A 133 -5.94 1.66 11.77
C VAL A 133 -6.45 1.21 10.40
N ALA A 134 -5.97 1.86 9.35
CA ALA A 134 -6.20 1.41 7.98
C ALA A 134 -4.97 0.66 7.48
N PHE A 135 -5.18 -0.49 6.87
CA PHE A 135 -4.12 -1.23 6.18
C PHE A 135 -4.34 -1.16 4.68
N VAL A 136 -3.29 -0.86 3.94
CA VAL A 136 -3.29 -0.78 2.47
C VAL A 136 -2.39 -1.88 1.93
N GLY A 137 -2.93 -2.74 1.08
CA GLY A 137 -2.20 -3.84 0.47
C GLY A 137 -2.72 -4.17 -0.92
N ASP A 138 -1.91 -4.87 -1.71
CA ASP A 138 -2.21 -5.18 -3.12
C ASP A 138 -2.25 -6.69 -3.43
N GLY A 139 -1.86 -7.54 -2.49
CA GLY A 139 -1.61 -8.94 -2.74
C GLY A 139 -2.45 -9.95 -1.97
N ILE A 140 -2.45 -11.19 -2.47
CA ILE A 140 -3.05 -12.37 -1.82
C ILE A 140 -2.49 -12.56 -0.40
N ASN A 141 -1.21 -12.29 -0.23
CA ASN A 141 -0.50 -12.45 1.03
C ASN A 141 -0.94 -11.44 2.10
N ASP A 142 -1.57 -10.35 1.70
CA ASP A 142 -2.03 -9.29 2.59
C ASP A 142 -3.51 -9.44 3.00
N ALA A 143 -4.26 -10.37 2.40
CA ALA A 143 -5.67 -10.63 2.73
C ALA A 143 -5.93 -10.85 4.24
N PRO A 144 -5.10 -11.65 4.97
CA PRO A 144 -5.26 -11.80 6.42
C PRO A 144 -5.05 -10.50 7.20
N VAL A 145 -4.19 -9.61 6.70
CA VAL A 145 -3.90 -8.31 7.33
C VAL A 145 -5.01 -7.31 7.03
N LEU A 146 -5.52 -7.30 5.78
CA LEU A 146 -6.66 -6.46 5.36
C LEU A 146 -7.89 -6.72 6.25
N THR A 147 -8.23 -7.99 6.46
CA THR A 147 -9.36 -8.37 7.34
C THR A 147 -9.14 -8.04 8.81
N ARG A 148 -7.91 -7.95 9.26
CA ARG A 148 -7.59 -7.71 10.68
C ARG A 148 -7.59 -6.24 11.06
N ALA A 149 -7.29 -5.34 10.14
CA ALA A 149 -7.31 -3.90 10.36
C ALA A 149 -8.73 -3.38 10.66
N ASP A 150 -8.87 -2.17 11.23
CA ASP A 150 -10.19 -1.53 11.35
C ASP A 150 -10.75 -1.17 9.96
N ILE A 151 -9.89 -0.94 8.97
CA ILE A 151 -10.23 -0.63 7.58
C ILE A 151 -9.19 -1.28 6.68
N GLY A 152 -9.61 -2.25 5.88
CA GLY A 152 -8.79 -2.85 4.82
C GLY A 152 -8.98 -2.11 3.50
N ILE A 153 -7.89 -1.69 2.87
CA ILE A 153 -7.89 -1.03 1.56
C ILE A 153 -7.08 -1.88 0.59
N ALA A 154 -7.74 -2.48 -0.38
CA ALA A 154 -7.08 -3.22 -1.46
C ALA A 154 -6.73 -2.28 -2.61
N MET A 155 -5.52 -2.44 -3.15
CA MET A 155 -5.00 -1.69 -4.29
C MET A 155 -4.95 -2.60 -5.53
N GLY A 156 -5.27 -2.01 -6.68
CA GLY A 156 -4.88 -2.53 -7.96
C GLY A 156 -5.98 -3.09 -8.85
N SER A 157 -5.80 -2.84 -10.12
CA SER A 157 -6.56 -3.45 -11.22
C SER A 157 -6.28 -4.95 -11.38
N MET A 158 -5.21 -5.45 -10.74
CA MET A 158 -4.81 -6.86 -10.70
C MET A 158 -4.75 -7.39 -9.26
N GLY A 159 -5.42 -6.72 -8.31
CA GLY A 159 -5.60 -7.25 -6.97
C GLY A 159 -6.20 -8.65 -7.05
N SER A 160 -5.65 -9.58 -6.28
CA SER A 160 -6.23 -10.92 -6.23
C SER A 160 -7.68 -10.83 -5.77
N ASP A 161 -8.55 -11.67 -6.33
CA ASP A 161 -9.93 -11.77 -5.88
C ASP A 161 -10.03 -11.91 -4.35
N ALA A 162 -9.07 -12.59 -3.73
CA ALA A 162 -8.98 -12.74 -2.28
C ALA A 162 -8.70 -11.42 -1.54
N ALA A 163 -7.86 -10.53 -2.08
CA ALA A 163 -7.61 -9.21 -1.47
C ALA A 163 -8.82 -8.28 -1.64
N ILE A 164 -9.49 -8.35 -2.79
CA ILE A 164 -10.72 -7.58 -3.06
C ILE A 164 -11.84 -8.03 -2.12
N GLU A 165 -12.00 -9.34 -1.89
CA GLU A 165 -13.02 -9.89 -0.99
C GLU A 165 -12.73 -9.57 0.49
N ALA A 166 -11.45 -9.44 0.86
CA ALA A 166 -11.03 -9.16 2.22
C ALA A 166 -11.04 -7.67 2.59
N ALA A 167 -11.19 -6.77 1.63
CA ALA A 167 -11.07 -5.32 1.83
C ALA A 167 -12.43 -4.63 2.01
N ASP A 168 -12.45 -3.60 2.87
CA ASP A 168 -13.61 -2.70 3.01
C ASP A 168 -13.69 -1.67 1.89
N VAL A 169 -12.53 -1.32 1.32
CA VAL A 169 -12.39 -0.35 0.23
C VAL A 169 -11.48 -0.92 -0.84
N VAL A 170 -11.89 -0.81 -2.10
CA VAL A 170 -11.09 -1.24 -3.25
C VAL A 170 -10.78 -0.04 -4.13
N LEU A 171 -9.50 0.21 -4.37
CA LEU A 171 -9.03 1.18 -5.35
C LEU A 171 -8.76 0.42 -6.67
N MET A 172 -9.61 0.66 -7.67
CA MET A 172 -9.60 -0.10 -8.94
C MET A 172 -8.39 0.20 -9.82
N ASP A 173 -7.61 1.19 -9.48
CA ASP A 173 -6.34 1.53 -10.11
C ASP A 173 -5.22 1.56 -9.05
N ASP A 174 -3.98 1.55 -9.53
CA ASP A 174 -2.79 1.57 -8.68
C ASP A 174 -2.40 2.97 -8.19
N ASP A 175 -3.33 3.92 -8.18
CA ASP A 175 -3.08 5.29 -7.80
C ASP A 175 -3.21 5.50 -6.28
N VAL A 176 -2.08 5.48 -5.60
CA VAL A 176 -1.97 5.70 -4.14
C VAL A 176 -2.45 7.08 -3.68
N THR A 177 -2.52 8.08 -4.57
CA THR A 177 -3.00 9.43 -4.24
C THR A 177 -4.49 9.44 -3.89
N LYS A 178 -5.24 8.45 -4.36
CA LYS A 178 -6.67 8.32 -4.08
C LYS A 178 -6.99 7.95 -2.64
N ILE A 179 -6.05 7.42 -1.87
CA ILE A 179 -6.25 7.12 -0.45
C ILE A 179 -6.66 8.37 0.33
N ALA A 180 -5.98 9.50 0.11
CA ALA A 180 -6.34 10.76 0.73
C ALA A 180 -7.76 11.24 0.34
N SER A 181 -8.17 10.97 -0.90
CA SER A 181 -9.52 11.28 -1.39
C SER A 181 -10.58 10.42 -0.70
N VAL A 182 -10.33 9.13 -0.49
CA VAL A 182 -11.22 8.23 0.28
C VAL A 182 -11.46 8.78 1.69
N VAL A 183 -10.40 9.23 2.38
CA VAL A 183 -10.51 9.83 3.72
C VAL A 183 -11.36 11.10 3.69
N LYS A 184 -11.16 11.98 2.70
CA LYS A 184 -11.95 13.22 2.53
C LYS A 184 -13.43 12.91 2.29
N ILE A 185 -13.74 11.98 1.39
CA ILE A 185 -15.11 11.56 1.06
C ILE A 185 -15.79 10.98 2.29
N SER A 186 -15.16 10.05 3.00
CA SER A 186 -15.69 9.43 4.22
C SER A 186 -16.05 10.48 5.27
N ARG A 187 -15.16 11.43 5.56
CA ARG A 187 -15.43 12.51 6.53
C ARG A 187 -16.57 13.42 6.11
N LYS A 188 -16.63 13.78 4.82
CA LYS A 188 -17.73 14.59 4.28
C LYS A 188 -19.07 13.85 4.41
N THR A 189 -19.11 12.58 4.07
CA THR A 189 -20.30 11.72 4.19
C THR A 189 -20.77 11.66 5.64
N LEU A 190 -19.88 11.39 6.60
CA LEU A 190 -20.22 11.38 8.02
C LEU A 190 -20.73 12.75 8.51
N SER A 191 -20.18 13.85 8.00
CA SER A 191 -20.68 15.20 8.32
C SER A 191 -22.11 15.42 7.82
N ILE A 192 -22.39 15.00 6.57
CA ILE A 192 -23.74 15.10 5.99
C ILE A 192 -24.73 14.23 6.78
N VAL A 193 -24.36 13.01 7.11
CA VAL A 193 -25.21 12.11 7.92
C VAL A 193 -25.53 12.74 9.28
N LYS A 194 -24.55 13.32 9.97
CA LYS A 194 -24.78 14.02 11.24
C LYS A 194 -25.69 15.22 11.07
N GLN A 195 -25.51 16.02 10.01
CA GLN A 195 -26.39 17.18 9.72
C GLN A 195 -27.82 16.72 9.48
N ASN A 196 -28.03 15.66 8.70
CA ASN A 196 -29.35 15.12 8.43
C ASN A 196 -30.04 14.61 9.71
N ILE A 197 -29.29 13.89 10.58
CA ILE A 197 -29.82 13.41 11.87
C ILE A 197 -30.23 14.59 12.75
N VAL A 198 -29.35 15.58 12.90
CA VAL A 198 -29.64 16.78 13.73
C VAL A 198 -30.84 17.55 13.18
N PHE A 199 -30.91 17.71 11.85
CA PHE A 199 -32.02 18.37 11.20
C PHE A 199 -33.35 17.63 11.43
N ALA A 200 -33.39 16.32 11.17
CA ALA A 200 -34.58 15.49 11.36
C ALA A 200 -35.06 15.49 12.82
N LEU A 201 -34.15 15.31 13.77
CA LEU A 201 -34.49 15.37 15.19
C LEU A 201 -34.96 16.79 15.61
N GLY A 202 -34.33 17.83 15.08
CA GLY A 202 -34.69 19.21 15.34
C GLY A 202 -36.12 19.54 14.84
N VAL A 203 -36.47 19.13 13.63
CA VAL A 203 -37.82 19.30 13.09
C VAL A 203 -38.83 18.53 13.93
N LYS A 204 -38.56 17.26 14.28
CA LYS A 204 -39.45 16.46 15.15
C LYS A 204 -39.67 17.13 16.53
N ALA A 205 -38.59 17.59 17.15
CA ALA A 205 -38.66 18.27 18.44
C ALA A 205 -39.49 19.55 18.35
N LEU A 206 -39.29 20.34 17.28
CA LEU A 206 -40.07 21.56 17.06
C LEU A 206 -41.57 21.30 16.94
N VAL A 207 -41.94 20.29 16.11
CA VAL A 207 -43.36 19.94 15.93
C VAL A 207 -43.99 19.40 17.21
N LEU A 208 -43.25 18.60 18.00
CA LEU A 208 -43.70 18.13 19.32
C LEU A 208 -43.96 19.31 20.29
N ILE A 209 -43.06 20.28 20.32
CA ILE A 209 -43.21 21.48 21.15
C ILE A 209 -44.45 22.31 20.70
N LEU A 210 -44.59 22.52 19.39
CA LEU A 210 -45.77 23.23 18.84
C LEU A 210 -47.09 22.50 19.11
N GLY A 211 -47.04 21.16 19.04
CA GLY A 211 -48.19 20.30 19.41
C GLY A 211 -48.58 20.44 20.88
N ALA A 212 -47.59 20.49 21.79
CA ALA A 212 -47.82 20.68 23.22
C ALA A 212 -48.44 22.04 23.54
N PHE A 213 -48.16 23.05 22.74
CA PHE A 213 -48.83 24.37 22.85
C PHE A 213 -50.18 24.47 22.07
N GLY A 214 -50.62 23.36 21.43
CA GLY A 214 -51.87 23.33 20.69
C GLY A 214 -51.84 24.09 19.34
N VAL A 215 -50.64 24.39 18.83
CA VAL A 215 -50.46 25.13 17.57
C VAL A 215 -50.34 24.16 16.39
N ALA A 216 -49.69 23.01 16.58
CA ALA A 216 -49.54 21.99 15.54
C ALA A 216 -50.65 20.93 15.61
N ASN A 217 -51.13 20.50 14.43
CA ASN A 217 -52.13 19.45 14.32
C ASN A 217 -51.48 18.08 13.93
N MET A 218 -52.28 17.02 13.92
CA MET A 218 -51.84 15.67 13.64
C MET A 218 -51.22 15.52 12.25
N TRP A 219 -51.64 16.25 11.24
CA TRP A 219 -51.14 16.17 9.88
C TRP A 219 -49.73 16.74 9.76
N GLU A 220 -49.42 17.81 10.48
CA GLU A 220 -48.09 18.43 10.55
C GLU A 220 -47.10 17.49 11.25
N ALA A 221 -47.55 16.78 12.29
CA ALA A 221 -46.74 15.79 12.98
C ALA A 221 -46.41 14.59 12.06
N VAL A 222 -47.39 14.09 11.30
CA VAL A 222 -47.16 13.00 10.33
C VAL A 222 -46.24 13.47 9.20
N PHE A 223 -46.40 14.69 8.71
CA PHE A 223 -45.51 15.21 7.66
C PHE A 223 -44.06 15.34 8.16
N ALA A 224 -43.87 15.81 9.39
CA ALA A 224 -42.51 15.88 10.00
C ALA A 224 -41.89 14.50 10.27
N ASP A 225 -42.69 13.44 10.40
CA ASP A 225 -42.18 12.08 10.63
C ASP A 225 -41.81 11.36 9.33
N VAL A 226 -42.53 11.56 8.26
CA VAL A 226 -42.38 10.86 6.98
C VAL A 226 -41.72 11.72 5.90
N GLY A 227 -41.81 13.04 5.99
CA GLY A 227 -41.38 14.02 4.98
C GLY A 227 -40.01 14.65 5.22
N VAL A 228 -39.34 14.34 6.32
CA VAL A 228 -38.00 14.78 6.69
C VAL A 228 -37.07 13.56 6.76
#